data_eb9cbc8b010ee41847928683aea4f68b
#
_entry.id   eb9cbc8b010ee41847928683aea4f68b
#
_cell.length_a   1.000
_cell.length_b   1.000
_cell.length_c   1.000
_cell.angle_alpha   90.00
_cell.angle_beta   90.00
_cell.angle_gamma   90.00
#
_symmetry.space_group_name_H-M   'P 1'
#
loop_
_entity.id
_entity.type
_entity.pdbx_description
1 polymer ?
#
loop_
_entity_poly.entity_id
_entity_poly.type
_entity_poly.pdbx_seq_one_letter_code
_entity_poly.pdbx_strand_id
1 'polypeptide(L)'
;MSVELWYNWEEMKRDTNTLCREIILDKFNPEVIVGISRGGLLPGVMMSHWLQKPFKPIKAALRDYPEWEDYLPRKTDKRVLIVDDVCDSGETFHKMRKHITERANGVDVRFATLWWNNECNFEPHYYAQECAKDSEDIWIHFPWEHWWNTPV
;
A
#
# COMPACT_ATOMS: atom_id res chain seq x y z
N MET A 1 -14.00 -20.10 -12.51
CA MET A 1 -14.74 -19.43 -11.42
C MET A 1 -13.77 -18.73 -10.49
N SER A 2 -14.05 -17.49 -10.15
CA SER A 2 -13.18 -16.75 -9.23
C SER A 2 -13.35 -17.27 -7.80
N VAL A 3 -12.26 -17.25 -7.06
CA VAL A 3 -12.27 -17.52 -5.63
C VAL A 3 -12.48 -16.18 -4.92
N GLU A 4 -13.59 -16.07 -4.22
CA GLU A 4 -13.93 -14.86 -3.47
C GLU A 4 -13.31 -14.95 -2.07
N LEU A 5 -12.45 -14.02 -1.74
CA LEU A 5 -11.80 -13.95 -0.44
C LEU A 5 -12.30 -12.72 0.31
N TRP A 6 -12.99 -12.94 1.42
CA TRP A 6 -13.54 -11.88 2.23
C TRP A 6 -12.61 -11.57 3.39
N TYR A 7 -11.91 -10.46 3.26
CA TYR A 7 -10.95 -9.98 4.24
C TYR A 7 -11.68 -9.08 5.24
N ASN A 8 -11.66 -9.45 6.52
CA ASN A 8 -12.45 -8.75 7.53
C ASN A 8 -11.63 -7.72 8.33
N TRP A 9 -12.32 -6.91 9.15
CA TRP A 9 -11.69 -5.88 9.96
C TRP A 9 -10.66 -6.41 10.95
N GLU A 10 -10.94 -7.56 11.56
CA GLU A 10 -10.01 -8.16 12.52
C GLU A 10 -8.74 -8.66 11.85
N GLU A 11 -8.86 -9.26 10.69
CA GLU A 11 -7.72 -9.68 9.89
C GLU A 11 -6.88 -8.47 9.44
N MET A 12 -7.55 -7.43 8.97
CA MET A 12 -6.90 -6.19 8.53
C MET A 12 -6.16 -5.51 9.68
N LYS A 13 -6.78 -5.45 10.85
CA LYS A 13 -6.16 -4.90 12.04
C LYS A 13 -4.91 -5.67 12.45
N ARG A 14 -5.02 -6.99 12.50
CA ARG A 14 -3.89 -7.89 12.80
C ARG A 14 -2.75 -7.68 11.82
N ASP A 15 -3.07 -7.67 10.53
CA ASP A 15 -2.06 -7.58 9.47
C ASP A 15 -1.39 -6.21 9.43
N THR A 16 -2.15 -5.14 9.65
CA THR A 16 -1.58 -3.78 9.73
C THR A 16 -0.62 -3.68 10.92
N ASN A 17 -0.98 -4.26 12.05
CA ASN A 17 -0.10 -4.32 13.22
C ASN A 17 1.19 -5.08 12.90
N THR A 18 1.09 -6.20 12.19
CA THR A 18 2.25 -7.00 11.77
C THR A 18 3.17 -6.18 10.87
N LEU A 19 2.61 -5.45 9.90
CA LEU A 19 3.41 -4.59 9.01
C LEU A 19 4.16 -3.52 9.80
N CYS A 20 3.50 -2.88 10.75
CA CYS A 20 4.13 -1.84 11.56
C CYS A 20 5.29 -2.41 12.39
N ARG A 21 5.12 -3.60 12.94
CA ARG A 21 6.20 -4.28 13.67
C ARG A 21 7.38 -4.63 12.78
N GLU A 22 7.11 -5.12 11.57
CA GLU A 22 8.16 -5.42 10.59
C GLU A 22 8.95 -4.18 10.22
N ILE A 23 8.28 -3.05 10.01
CA ILE A 23 8.91 -1.78 9.69
C ILE A 23 9.82 -1.31 10.81
N ILE A 24 9.38 -1.45 12.05
CA ILE A 24 10.18 -1.09 13.24
C ILE A 24 11.41 -2.01 13.34
N LEU A 25 11.22 -3.31 13.17
CA LEU A 25 12.33 -4.29 13.23
C LEU A 25 13.35 -4.07 12.11
N ASP A 26 12.89 -3.65 10.96
CA ASP A 26 13.74 -3.33 9.81
C ASP A 26 14.46 -1.98 9.95
N LYS A 27 14.10 -1.19 10.94
CA LYS A 27 14.70 0.12 11.23
C LYS A 27 14.59 1.12 10.09
N PHE A 28 13.57 0.99 9.29
CA PHE A 28 13.36 1.91 8.16
C PHE A 28 13.10 3.33 8.65
N ASN A 29 12.28 3.50 9.65
CA ASN A 29 11.93 4.79 10.25
C ASN A 29 11.49 5.83 9.19
N PRO A 30 10.36 5.61 8.52
CA PRO A 30 9.89 6.54 7.48
C PRO A 30 9.58 7.92 8.09
N GLU A 31 9.82 8.96 7.32
CA GLU A 31 9.52 10.35 7.72
C GLU A 31 8.09 10.72 7.37
N VAL A 32 7.52 10.06 6.38
CA VAL A 32 6.14 10.27 5.94
C VAL A 32 5.56 8.97 5.39
N ILE A 33 4.27 8.78 5.63
CA ILE A 33 3.51 7.66 5.09
C ILE A 33 2.55 8.20 4.04
N VAL A 34 2.62 7.63 2.84
CA VAL A 34 1.79 8.02 1.71
C VAL A 34 0.81 6.91 1.41
N GLY A 35 -0.48 7.18 1.54
CA GLY A 35 -1.53 6.22 1.22
C GLY A 35 -2.10 6.46 -0.17
N ILE A 36 -2.15 5.42 -0.98
CA ILE A 36 -2.71 5.50 -2.32
C ILE A 36 -4.23 5.41 -2.23
N SER A 37 -4.90 6.46 -2.68
CA SER A 37 -6.37 6.50 -2.71
C SER A 37 -6.88 5.49 -3.74
N ARG A 38 -7.89 4.69 -3.41
CA ARG A 38 -8.62 4.73 -2.13
C ARG A 38 -8.15 3.65 -1.16
N GLY A 39 -7.75 2.48 -1.67
CA GLY A 39 -7.46 1.29 -0.88
C GLY A 39 -6.35 1.46 0.15
N GLY A 40 -5.38 2.32 -0.12
CA GLY A 40 -4.28 2.59 0.81
C GLY A 40 -4.59 3.61 1.89
N LEU A 41 -5.77 4.24 1.85
CA LEU A 41 -6.09 5.29 2.83
C LEU A 41 -6.27 4.74 4.24
N LEU A 42 -7.08 3.71 4.41
CA LEU A 42 -7.31 3.16 5.74
C LEU A 42 -6.06 2.52 6.36
N PRO A 43 -5.39 1.58 5.68
CA PRO A 43 -4.16 1.02 6.26
C PRO A 43 -3.10 2.08 6.44
N GLY A 44 -2.98 3.03 5.52
CA GLY A 44 -2.00 4.12 5.63
C GLY A 44 -2.24 5.01 6.84
N VAL A 45 -3.48 5.41 7.09
CA VAL A 45 -3.86 6.20 8.27
C VAL A 45 -3.59 5.39 9.55
N MET A 46 -3.95 4.13 9.58
CA MET A 46 -3.70 3.27 10.74
C MET A 46 -2.21 3.15 11.04
N MET A 47 -1.40 2.95 10.00
CA MET A 47 0.05 2.87 10.14
C MET A 47 0.65 4.21 10.60
N SER A 48 0.12 5.32 10.10
CA SER A 48 0.51 6.66 10.51
C SER A 48 0.31 6.86 12.02
N HIS A 49 -0.84 6.46 12.54
CA HIS A 49 -1.10 6.52 13.98
C HIS A 49 -0.16 5.60 14.77
N TRP A 50 0.00 4.37 14.30
CA TRP A 50 0.84 3.39 14.98
C TRP A 50 2.30 3.84 15.04
N LEU A 51 2.83 4.31 13.90
CA LEU A 51 4.24 4.73 13.77
C LEU A 51 4.46 6.17 14.22
N GLN A 52 3.40 6.91 14.48
CA GLN A 52 3.44 8.34 14.84
C GLN A 52 4.20 9.18 13.78
N LYS A 53 3.80 9.02 12.54
CA LYS A 53 4.39 9.73 11.39
C LYS A 53 3.30 10.47 10.62
N PRO A 54 3.66 11.58 9.94
CA PRO A 54 2.71 12.29 9.09
C PRO A 54 2.15 11.39 8.00
N PHE A 55 0.90 11.63 7.63
CA PHE A 55 0.21 10.92 6.57
C PHE A 55 -0.16 11.87 5.43
N LYS A 56 0.06 11.44 4.19
CA LYS A 56 -0.35 12.14 2.98
C LYS A 56 -1.09 11.20 2.05
N PRO A 57 -2.31 11.55 1.64
CA PRO A 57 -3.00 10.79 0.60
C PRO A 57 -2.48 11.18 -0.78
N ILE A 58 -2.50 10.24 -1.70
CA ILE A 58 -2.19 10.52 -3.10
C ILE A 58 -3.19 9.76 -3.99
N LYS A 59 -3.65 10.40 -5.04
CA LYS A 59 -4.43 9.73 -6.06
C LYS A 59 -3.48 9.11 -7.08
N ALA A 60 -3.43 7.80 -7.12
CA ALA A 60 -2.81 7.11 -8.22
C ALA A 60 -3.87 6.97 -9.31
N ALA A 61 -3.96 7.95 -10.19
CA ALA A 61 -4.80 7.83 -11.35
C ALA A 61 -4.24 6.73 -12.25
N LEU A 62 -4.93 5.62 -12.30
CA LEU A 62 -4.53 4.46 -13.10
C LEU A 62 -4.56 4.75 -14.60
N ARG A 63 -5.09 5.90 -15.03
CA ARG A 63 -5.25 6.24 -16.44
C ARG A 63 -4.90 7.69 -16.68
N ASP A 64 -3.76 7.91 -17.30
CA ASP A 64 -3.40 9.08 -18.11
C ASP A 64 -3.34 10.46 -17.44
N TYR A 65 -3.54 10.58 -16.15
CA TYR A 65 -3.41 11.87 -15.49
C TYR A 65 -2.39 11.81 -14.37
N PRO A 66 -1.39 12.69 -14.43
CA PRO A 66 -0.43 12.82 -13.34
C PRO A 66 -1.05 13.63 -12.19
N GLU A 67 -2.15 13.17 -11.62
CA GLU A 67 -2.67 13.71 -10.36
C GLU A 67 -1.73 13.38 -9.19
N TRP A 68 -0.62 12.78 -9.50
CA TRP A 68 0.52 12.60 -8.61
C TRP A 68 1.17 13.91 -8.20
N GLU A 69 0.82 15.00 -8.90
CA GLU A 69 1.49 16.28 -8.69
C GLU A 69 1.17 16.91 -7.36
N ASP A 70 0.07 16.52 -6.72
CA ASP A 70 -0.33 17.09 -5.45
C ASP A 70 0.55 16.64 -4.29
N TYR A 71 1.34 15.59 -4.48
CA TYR A 71 2.28 15.19 -3.45
C TYR A 71 3.52 14.52 -4.02
N LEU A 72 4.59 15.26 -3.97
CA LEU A 72 5.95 14.73 -4.13
C LEU A 72 6.64 14.78 -2.78
N PRO A 73 7.47 13.79 -2.45
CA PRO A 73 8.32 13.90 -1.29
C PRO A 73 9.11 15.21 -1.37
N ARG A 74 9.17 15.91 -0.27
CA ARG A 74 9.99 17.12 -0.20
C ARG A 74 11.45 16.71 -0.39
N LYS A 75 12.28 17.62 -0.90
CA LYS A 75 13.73 17.37 -0.99
C LYS A 75 14.34 17.02 0.36
N THR A 76 13.67 17.39 1.45
CA THR A 76 14.08 17.07 2.82
C THR A 76 13.61 15.71 3.29
N ASP A 77 12.62 15.11 2.63
CA ASP A 77 12.14 13.76 2.96
C ASP A 77 13.12 12.74 2.39
N LYS A 78 13.75 11.98 3.26
CA LYS A 78 14.75 10.98 2.86
C LYS A 78 14.19 9.56 2.84
N ARG A 79 13.16 9.30 3.61
CA ARG A 79 12.55 7.98 3.75
C ARG A 79 11.04 8.11 3.64
N VAL A 80 10.47 7.48 2.63
CA VAL A 80 9.03 7.54 2.34
C VAL A 80 8.47 6.12 2.28
N LEU A 81 7.39 5.89 3.00
CA LEU A 81 6.65 4.63 2.94
C LEU A 81 5.37 4.84 2.16
N ILE A 82 5.20 4.06 1.09
CA ILE A 82 4.00 4.11 0.27
C ILE A 82 3.15 2.88 0.57
N VAL A 83 1.87 3.11 0.84
CA VAL A 83 0.94 2.07 1.29
C VAL A 83 -0.23 1.94 0.32
N ASP A 84 -0.54 0.71 -0.04
CA ASP A 84 -1.75 0.36 -0.79
C ASP A 84 -2.38 -0.89 -0.15
N ASP A 85 -3.60 -1.23 -0.57
CA ASP A 85 -4.30 -2.41 -0.05
C ASP A 85 -3.77 -3.71 -0.66
N VAL A 86 -3.57 -3.72 -1.97
CA VAL A 86 -3.07 -4.88 -2.69
C VAL A 86 -2.08 -4.45 -3.77
N CYS A 87 -0.99 -5.20 -3.89
CA CYS A 87 -0.09 -5.12 -5.02
C CYS A 87 -0.49 -6.23 -6.00
N ASP A 88 -1.32 -5.89 -6.97
CA ASP A 88 -1.92 -6.85 -7.91
C ASP A 88 -1.03 -7.06 -9.13
N SER A 89 -1.00 -6.09 -10.06
CA SER A 89 -0.09 -6.15 -11.22
C SER A 89 1.29 -5.57 -10.91
N GLY A 90 1.40 -4.79 -9.86
CA GLY A 90 2.60 -4.05 -9.50
C GLY A 90 2.77 -2.75 -10.29
N GLU A 91 1.89 -2.47 -11.23
CA GLU A 91 2.01 -1.32 -12.12
C GLU A 91 1.98 0.01 -11.36
N THR A 92 1.08 0.14 -10.40
CA THR A 92 0.97 1.36 -9.59
C THR A 92 2.27 1.65 -8.84
N PHE A 93 2.83 0.63 -8.20
CA PHE A 93 4.08 0.79 -7.45
C PHE A 93 5.28 1.06 -8.37
N HIS A 94 5.35 0.41 -9.53
CA HIS A 94 6.38 0.70 -10.52
C HIS A 94 6.34 2.14 -10.99
N LYS A 95 5.16 2.64 -11.32
CA LYS A 95 4.97 4.03 -11.75
C LYS A 95 5.34 5.01 -10.65
N MET A 96 4.94 4.73 -9.41
CA MET A 96 5.29 5.58 -8.27
C MET A 96 6.79 5.63 -8.03
N ARG A 97 7.45 4.49 -8.05
CA ARG A 97 8.90 4.42 -7.88
C ARG A 97 9.60 5.26 -8.94
N LYS A 98 9.22 5.08 -10.20
CA LYS A 98 9.81 5.83 -11.32
C LYS A 98 9.61 7.33 -11.15
N HIS A 99 8.38 7.73 -10.85
CA HIS A 99 8.01 9.13 -10.69
C HIS A 99 8.81 9.82 -9.57
N ILE A 100 8.90 9.18 -8.42
CA ILE A 100 9.63 9.71 -7.28
C ILE A 100 11.13 9.75 -7.56
N THR A 101 11.68 8.69 -8.17
CA THR A 101 13.10 8.61 -8.50
C THR A 101 13.51 9.72 -9.47
N GLU A 102 12.66 10.04 -10.42
CA GLU A 102 12.95 11.09 -11.42
C GLU A 102 12.89 12.50 -10.82
N ARG A 103 12.03 12.72 -9.81
CA ARG A 103 11.75 14.06 -9.28
C ARG A 103 12.38 14.34 -7.91
N ALA A 104 12.67 13.30 -7.15
CA ALA A 104 13.22 13.42 -5.82
C ALA A 104 14.38 12.44 -5.65
N ASN A 105 15.48 12.75 -6.30
CA ASN A 105 16.68 11.90 -6.27
C ASN A 105 17.23 11.77 -4.84
N GLY A 106 17.58 10.54 -4.47
CA GLY A 106 18.15 10.25 -3.14
C GLY A 106 17.13 9.90 -2.07
N VAL A 107 15.85 9.81 -2.42
CA VAL A 107 14.82 9.38 -1.47
C VAL A 107 14.79 7.85 -1.40
N ASP A 108 14.84 7.31 -0.19
CA ASP A 108 14.62 5.87 0.04
C ASP A 108 13.11 5.65 0.11
N VAL A 109 12.56 5.07 -0.95
CA VAL A 109 11.13 4.80 -1.07
C VAL A 109 10.89 3.32 -0.86
N ARG A 110 10.03 2.99 0.08
CA ARG A 110 9.63 1.60 0.33
C ARG A 110 8.12 1.47 0.22
N PHE A 111 7.68 0.26 -0.10
CA PHE A 111 6.29 -0.04 -0.41
C PHE A 111 5.75 -1.10 0.54
N ALA A 112 4.56 -0.84 1.07
CA ALA A 112 3.85 -1.76 1.96
C ALA A 112 2.45 -2.00 1.44
N THR A 113 1.98 -3.24 1.58
CA THR A 113 0.64 -3.63 1.16
C THR A 113 0.10 -4.71 2.08
N LEU A 114 -1.22 -4.79 2.23
CA LEU A 114 -1.85 -5.86 3.00
C LEU A 114 -1.74 -7.19 2.26
N TRP A 115 -2.00 -7.17 0.96
CA TRP A 115 -1.93 -8.36 0.11
C TRP A 115 -0.97 -8.16 -1.05
N TRP A 116 -0.21 -9.19 -1.38
CA TRP A 116 0.68 -9.22 -2.52
C TRP A 116 0.33 -10.38 -3.44
N ASN A 117 0.10 -10.06 -4.72
CA ASN A 117 0.02 -11.07 -5.77
C ASN A 117 1.44 -11.49 -6.13
N ASN A 118 1.85 -12.66 -5.68
CA ASN A 118 3.22 -13.12 -5.85
C ASN A 118 3.55 -13.53 -7.31
N GLU A 119 2.58 -13.45 -8.20
CA GLU A 119 2.77 -13.67 -9.63
C GLU A 119 3.10 -12.38 -10.40
N CYS A 120 3.01 -11.22 -9.76
CA CYS A 120 3.35 -9.95 -10.42
C CYS A 120 4.86 -9.68 -10.35
N ASN A 121 5.31 -8.70 -11.14
CA ASN A 121 6.73 -8.34 -11.28
C ASN A 121 7.23 -7.37 -10.22
N PHE A 122 6.47 -7.13 -9.18
CA PHE A 122 6.85 -6.22 -8.11
C PHE A 122 6.71 -6.92 -6.77
N GLU A 123 7.78 -6.96 -5.99
CA GLU A 123 7.71 -7.45 -4.62
C GLU A 123 7.76 -6.25 -3.67
N PRO A 124 6.67 -6.00 -2.91
CA PRO A 124 6.69 -4.94 -1.92
C PRO A 124 7.72 -5.22 -0.84
N HIS A 125 8.25 -4.19 -0.23
CA HIS A 125 9.21 -4.34 0.88
C HIS A 125 8.55 -4.97 2.10
N TYR A 126 7.26 -4.65 2.30
CA TYR A 126 6.47 -5.15 3.42
C TYR A 126 5.11 -5.60 2.90
N TYR A 127 4.70 -6.81 3.24
CA TYR A 127 3.37 -7.32 2.94
C TYR A 127 2.94 -8.30 4.03
N ALA A 128 1.65 -8.34 4.32
CA ALA A 128 1.12 -9.20 5.37
C ALA A 128 0.70 -10.56 4.83
N GLN A 129 0.02 -10.57 3.68
CA GLN A 129 -0.51 -11.77 3.06
C GLN A 129 -0.05 -11.84 1.61
N GLU A 130 0.08 -13.05 1.08
CA GLU A 130 0.37 -13.26 -0.33
C GLU A 130 -0.55 -14.30 -0.94
N CYS A 131 -0.75 -14.21 -2.24
CA CYS A 131 -1.56 -15.16 -2.99
C CYS A 131 -1.09 -15.22 -4.45
N ALA A 132 -1.39 -16.34 -5.10
CA ALA A 132 -1.22 -16.51 -6.53
C ALA A 132 -2.51 -16.05 -7.23
N LYS A 133 -2.70 -14.72 -7.29
CA LYS A 133 -3.99 -14.12 -7.62
C LYS A 133 -4.47 -14.48 -9.02
N ASP A 134 -3.56 -14.53 -10.00
CA ASP A 134 -3.94 -14.76 -11.39
C ASP A 134 -4.22 -16.23 -11.66
N SER A 135 -3.33 -17.13 -11.26
CA SER A 135 -3.48 -18.56 -11.51
C SER A 135 -4.61 -19.20 -10.69
N GLU A 136 -4.86 -18.69 -9.49
CA GLU A 136 -5.95 -19.18 -8.64
C GLU A 136 -7.23 -18.36 -8.80
N ASP A 137 -7.21 -17.32 -9.63
CA ASP A 137 -8.34 -16.43 -9.91
C ASP A 137 -8.99 -15.91 -8.62
N ILE A 138 -8.17 -15.26 -7.79
CA ILE A 138 -8.61 -14.76 -6.49
C ILE A 138 -9.09 -13.31 -6.61
N TRP A 139 -10.26 -13.04 -6.05
CA TRP A 139 -10.77 -11.68 -5.87
C TRP A 139 -10.88 -11.39 -4.38
N ILE A 140 -10.19 -10.33 -3.94
CA ILE A 140 -10.16 -9.95 -2.53
C ILE A 140 -11.17 -8.83 -2.28
N HIS A 141 -12.08 -9.08 -1.34
CA HIS A 141 -13.02 -8.07 -0.85
C HIS A 141 -12.47 -7.48 0.44
N PHE A 142 -12.17 -6.19 0.42
CA PHE A 142 -11.67 -5.49 1.60
C PHE A 142 -12.82 -5.01 2.48
N PRO A 143 -12.62 -4.89 3.81
CA PRO A 143 -13.73 -4.63 4.73
C PRO A 143 -14.37 -3.24 4.57
N TRP A 144 -13.69 -2.28 3.96
CA TRP A 144 -14.25 -0.95 3.68
C TRP A 144 -15.05 -0.90 2.39
N GLU A 145 -14.89 -1.90 1.51
CA GLU A 145 -15.69 -2.02 0.29
C GLU A 145 -17.00 -2.68 0.63
N HIS A 146 -18.09 -2.17 0.12
CA HIS A 146 -19.43 -2.73 0.38
C HIS A 146 -19.70 -3.04 1.86
N TRP A 147 -19.15 -2.22 2.77
CA TRP A 147 -19.20 -2.45 4.22
C TRP A 147 -20.64 -2.59 4.74
N TRP A 148 -21.60 -1.96 4.06
CA TRP A 148 -23.02 -2.01 4.41
C TRP A 148 -23.69 -3.33 4.00
N ASN A 149 -23.04 -4.17 3.25
CA ASN A 149 -23.58 -5.41 2.69
C ASN A 149 -22.56 -6.55 2.79
N THR A 150 -21.74 -6.55 3.82
CA THR A 150 -20.75 -7.58 4.03
C THR A 150 -21.40 -8.86 4.54
N PRO A 151 -21.09 -10.04 3.98
CA PRO A 151 -21.59 -11.31 4.51
C PRO A 151 -21.13 -11.50 5.96
N VAL A 152 -22.02 -12.04 6.77
CA VAL A 152 -21.74 -12.32 8.17
C VAL A 152 -21.04 -13.67 8.31
#